data_a0a725379f9372d50120440b3cf20cea
#
_entry.id   a0a725379f9372d50120440b3cf20cea
#
_cell.length_a   1.000
_cell.length_b   1.000
_cell.length_c   1.000
_cell.angle_alpha   90.00
_cell.angle_beta   90.00
_cell.angle_gamma   90.00
#
_symmetry.space_group_name_H-M   'P 1'
#
loop_
_entity.id
_entity.type
_entity.pdbx_description
1 polymer ?
#
loop_
_entity_poly.entity_id
_entity_poly.type
_entity_poly.pdbx_seq_one_letter_code
_entity_poly.pdbx_strand_id
1 'polypeptide(L)'
;RRCAPPSPQGVKALGTGFAMLADRITQENYFMASYRYERDIDPKDLKPRKQRQYSRKERWANWWDYNLKWVLIFGIAGAFVAYCFIGQYFLTTHPDYNIAVVSPYYLPEATVTALQQQLAAYGEDCNGDGKVVVKLNQYTMAFNSEDSDAYLDMAGTTKLSTDIQSSLSSIFILYDPAGFQQTTGTLRYLDGHLPKSDADSDWWNMVYRWTDCPVLTGMELGSYT
;
A
#
# COMPACT_ATOMS: atom_id res chain seq x y z
N ARG A 1 -0.53 1.19 41.19
CA ARG A 1 0.24 1.03 42.46
C ARG A 1 1.70 1.22 42.05
N ARG A 2 2.29 2.36 42.42
CA ARG A 2 3.71 2.65 42.23
C ARG A 2 4.45 2.07 43.41
N CYS A 3 5.39 1.16 43.17
CA CYS A 3 6.32 0.68 44.20
C CYS A 3 7.36 1.75 44.46
N ALA A 4 7.48 2.20 45.67
CA ALA A 4 8.56 3.09 46.12
C ALA A 4 9.86 2.28 46.29
N PRO A 5 11.03 2.89 46.00
CA PRO A 5 12.30 2.22 46.22
C PRO A 5 12.60 2.05 47.70
N PRO A 6 13.28 0.97 48.11
CA PRO A 6 13.62 0.74 49.52
C PRO A 6 14.69 1.74 49.98
N SER A 7 14.54 2.24 51.20
CA SER A 7 15.50 3.10 51.88
C SER A 7 16.77 2.31 52.27
N PRO A 8 17.95 2.88 52.15
CA PRO A 8 19.18 2.25 52.62
C PRO A 8 19.32 2.39 54.13
N GLN A 9 18.89 1.39 54.86
CA GLN A 9 19.34 1.27 56.25
C GLN A 9 20.27 0.06 56.36
N GLY A 10 21.49 0.34 56.84
CA GLY A 10 22.33 -0.68 57.44
C GLY A 10 23.67 -0.95 56.77
N VAL A 11 24.58 0.01 56.75
CA VAL A 11 26.01 -0.31 56.84
C VAL A 11 26.60 0.61 57.90
N LYS A 12 26.66 0.10 59.12
CA LYS A 12 27.45 0.69 60.16
C LYS A 12 28.91 0.17 60.04
N ALA A 13 29.81 1.17 60.05
CA ALA A 13 31.18 1.09 60.53
C ALA A 13 32.17 0.16 59.78
N LEU A 14 32.78 0.75 58.77
CA LEU A 14 34.21 0.57 58.52
C LEU A 14 34.67 1.75 57.62
N GLY A 15 35.46 2.66 58.24
CA GLY A 15 36.21 3.60 57.43
C GLY A 15 35.81 5.05 57.45
N THR A 16 35.82 5.67 58.64
CA THR A 16 35.85 7.13 58.77
C THR A 16 37.01 7.79 58.00
N GLY A 17 38.05 6.98 57.65
CA GLY A 17 39.15 7.45 56.82
C GLY A 17 38.82 7.52 55.31
N PHE A 18 37.99 6.58 54.81
CA PHE A 18 37.67 6.51 53.36
C PHE A 18 36.64 7.54 52.95
N ALA A 19 35.68 7.82 53.86
CA ALA A 19 34.69 8.87 53.64
C ALA A 19 35.31 10.26 53.59
N MET A 20 36.26 10.55 54.49
CA MET A 20 36.99 11.82 54.47
C MET A 20 37.91 11.96 53.25
N LEU A 21 38.47 10.85 52.71
CA LEU A 21 39.28 10.90 51.51
C LEU A 21 38.41 11.08 50.26
N ALA A 22 37.24 10.43 50.19
CA ALA A 22 36.27 10.59 49.11
C ALA A 22 35.67 12.00 49.08
N ASP A 23 35.36 12.58 50.24
CA ASP A 23 34.85 13.95 50.35
C ASP A 23 35.94 14.98 49.97
N ARG A 24 37.18 14.74 50.32
CA ARG A 24 38.30 15.59 49.94
C ARG A 24 38.57 15.53 48.43
N ILE A 25 38.49 14.34 47.80
CA ILE A 25 38.68 14.19 46.37
C ILE A 25 37.53 14.80 45.58
N THR A 26 36.30 14.70 46.11
CA THR A 26 35.14 15.34 45.47
C THR A 26 35.19 16.86 45.60
N GLN A 27 35.59 17.36 46.74
CA GLN A 27 35.77 18.80 46.95
C GLN A 27 36.92 19.40 46.13
N GLU A 28 38.06 18.71 46.02
CA GLU A 28 39.16 19.15 45.17
C GLU A 28 38.79 19.14 43.68
N ASN A 29 38.06 18.14 43.21
CA ASN A 29 37.59 18.11 41.83
C ASN A 29 36.51 19.16 41.53
N TYR A 30 35.68 19.51 42.48
CA TYR A 30 34.71 20.60 42.36
C TYR A 30 35.41 21.97 42.36
N PHE A 31 36.46 22.13 43.14
CA PHE A 31 37.27 23.36 43.20
C PHE A 31 38.10 23.53 41.92
N MET A 32 38.62 22.47 41.35
CA MET A 32 39.43 22.53 40.12
C MET A 32 38.62 22.85 38.87
N ALA A 33 37.36 22.37 38.77
CA ALA A 33 36.48 22.71 37.65
C ALA A 33 35.97 24.16 37.70
N SER A 34 35.75 24.71 38.92
CA SER A 34 35.28 26.06 39.14
C SER A 34 36.39 27.10 38.96
N TYR A 35 37.62 26.78 39.39
CA TYR A 35 38.75 27.68 39.40
C TYR A 35 39.23 28.17 38.03
N ARG A 36 38.94 27.43 36.97
CA ARG A 36 39.29 27.81 35.60
C ARG A 36 38.35 28.84 34.98
N TYR A 37 37.10 28.89 35.48
CA TYR A 37 36.08 29.81 34.97
C TYR A 37 35.89 31.08 35.79
N GLU A 38 36.32 31.10 37.05
CA GLU A 38 36.12 32.26 37.93
C GLU A 38 37.26 33.28 37.89
N ARG A 39 38.38 32.96 37.18
CA ARG A 39 39.64 33.71 37.33
C ARG A 39 39.67 35.10 36.71
N ASP A 40 38.69 35.49 35.89
CA ASP A 40 38.65 36.80 35.22
C ASP A 40 37.26 37.41 35.08
N ILE A 41 36.29 37.01 35.94
CA ILE A 41 34.97 37.64 35.92
C ILE A 41 34.91 38.75 36.95
N ASP A 42 34.88 40.01 36.51
CA ASP A 42 34.69 41.14 37.36
C ASP A 42 33.34 40.99 38.12
N PRO A 43 33.30 41.21 39.47
CA PRO A 43 32.04 41.09 40.24
C PRO A 43 30.90 41.96 39.71
N LYS A 44 31.22 42.96 38.88
CA LYS A 44 30.21 43.78 38.16
C LYS A 44 29.51 43.03 37.03
N ASP A 45 30.13 41.99 36.45
CA ASP A 45 29.57 41.20 35.38
C ASP A 45 28.66 40.07 35.90
N LEU A 46 28.72 39.77 37.19
CA LEU A 46 27.84 38.81 37.87
C LEU A 46 26.42 39.33 38.13
N LYS A 47 26.11 40.58 37.73
CA LYS A 47 24.72 41.05 37.80
C LYS A 47 23.85 40.23 36.86
N PRO A 48 22.76 39.60 37.36
CA PRO A 48 21.87 38.84 36.52
C PRO A 48 21.41 39.72 35.37
N ARG A 49 21.75 39.33 34.14
CA ARG A 49 21.27 40.02 32.93
C ARG A 49 19.75 40.08 33.00
N LYS A 50 19.20 41.30 32.98
CA LYS A 50 17.76 41.50 32.91
C LYS A 50 17.25 40.64 31.77
N GLN A 51 16.40 39.64 32.06
CA GLN A 51 15.80 38.81 31.07
C GLN A 51 14.99 39.69 30.10
N ARG A 52 15.45 39.78 28.86
CA ARG A 52 14.76 40.53 27.82
C ARG A 52 13.39 39.91 27.60
N GLN A 53 12.33 40.64 27.84
CA GLN A 53 10.99 40.21 27.55
C GLN A 53 10.80 40.26 26.02
N TYR A 54 10.74 39.09 25.40
CA TYR A 54 10.50 38.98 23.96
C TYR A 54 9.05 39.34 23.65
N SER A 55 8.86 40.20 22.65
CA SER A 55 7.54 40.49 22.09
C SER A 55 6.92 39.23 21.45
N ARG A 56 5.58 39.21 21.25
CA ARG A 56 4.93 38.06 20.60
C ARG A 56 5.50 37.76 19.19
N LYS A 57 5.87 38.81 18.44
CA LYS A 57 6.51 38.68 17.12
C LYS A 57 7.90 38.04 17.21
N GLU A 58 8.72 38.45 18.18
CA GLU A 58 10.07 37.91 18.38
C GLU A 58 10.01 36.43 18.83
N ARG A 59 9.03 36.06 19.68
CA ARG A 59 8.81 34.63 20.05
C ARG A 59 8.42 33.79 18.87
N TRP A 60 7.55 34.30 17.97
CA TRP A 60 7.14 33.61 16.74
C TRP A 60 8.32 33.45 15.78
N ALA A 61 9.12 34.50 15.57
CA ALA A 61 10.30 34.44 14.72
C ALA A 61 11.32 33.42 15.24
N ASN A 62 11.58 33.45 16.54
CA ASN A 62 12.52 32.52 17.18
C ASN A 62 12.01 31.07 17.13
N TRP A 63 10.69 30.85 17.33
CA TRP A 63 10.09 29.54 17.19
C TRP A 63 10.23 29.03 15.75
N TRP A 64 10.00 29.90 14.75
CA TRP A 64 10.10 29.58 13.34
C TRP A 64 11.52 29.19 12.95
N ASP A 65 12.50 29.98 13.35
CA ASP A 65 13.92 29.71 13.08
C ASP A 65 14.37 28.35 13.67
N TYR A 66 13.89 28.03 14.86
CA TYR A 66 14.26 26.78 15.54
C TYR A 66 13.56 25.56 14.96
N ASN A 67 12.31 25.73 14.52
CA ASN A 67 11.48 24.61 14.06
C ASN A 67 11.37 24.51 12.54
N LEU A 68 11.99 25.44 11.78
CA LEU A 68 11.90 25.47 10.32
C LEU A 68 12.23 24.11 9.67
N LYS A 69 13.27 23.45 10.16
CA LYS A 69 13.67 22.12 9.65
C LYS A 69 12.56 21.09 9.83
N TRP A 70 11.96 21.07 10.99
CA TRP A 70 10.87 20.14 11.31
C TRP A 70 9.60 20.49 10.55
N VAL A 71 9.27 21.76 10.42
CA VAL A 71 8.12 22.23 9.64
C VAL A 71 8.27 21.83 8.17
N LEU A 72 9.47 21.98 7.59
CA LEU A 72 9.75 21.55 6.22
C LEU A 72 9.62 20.02 6.07
N ILE A 73 10.22 19.26 6.98
CA ILE A 73 10.16 17.78 6.92
C ILE A 73 8.71 17.29 7.03
N PHE A 74 7.97 17.78 8.04
CA PHE A 74 6.57 17.38 8.23
C PHE A 74 5.65 17.94 7.13
N GLY A 75 5.95 19.12 6.61
CA GLY A 75 5.22 19.73 5.50
C GLY A 75 5.37 18.90 4.21
N ILE A 76 6.60 18.52 3.87
CA ILE A 76 6.87 17.67 2.68
C ILE A 76 6.27 16.28 2.88
N ALA A 77 6.46 15.67 4.05
CA ALA A 77 5.88 14.36 4.35
C ALA A 77 4.35 14.39 4.30
N GLY A 78 3.72 15.42 4.88
CA GLY A 78 2.27 15.61 4.82
C GLY A 78 1.74 15.83 3.40
N ALA A 79 2.45 16.63 2.60
CA ALA A 79 2.11 16.85 1.19
C ALA A 79 2.24 15.55 0.37
N PHE A 80 3.27 14.74 0.64
CA PHE A 80 3.46 13.45 -0.02
C PHE A 80 2.33 12.47 0.35
N VAL A 81 1.99 12.38 1.64
CA VAL A 81 0.88 11.54 2.09
C VAL A 81 -0.44 12.01 1.47
N ALA A 82 -0.71 13.33 1.47
CA ALA A 82 -1.91 13.88 0.84
C ALA A 82 -1.95 13.58 -0.67
N TYR A 83 -0.82 13.70 -1.37
CA TYR A 83 -0.70 13.36 -2.78
C TYR A 83 -1.02 11.87 -3.04
N CYS A 84 -0.49 10.97 -2.23
CA CYS A 84 -0.79 9.53 -2.31
C CYS A 84 -2.28 9.26 -2.08
N PHE A 85 -2.88 9.87 -1.06
CA PHE A 85 -4.31 9.70 -0.77
C PHE A 85 -5.20 10.26 -1.87
N ILE A 86 -4.89 11.45 -2.39
CA ILE A 86 -5.65 12.06 -3.49
C ILE A 86 -5.50 11.20 -4.76
N GLY A 87 -4.29 10.73 -5.07
CA GLY A 87 -4.04 9.85 -6.20
C GLY A 87 -4.81 8.53 -6.11
N GLN A 88 -4.79 7.90 -4.94
CA GLN A 88 -5.47 6.63 -4.71
C GLN A 88 -7.00 6.76 -4.74
N TYR A 89 -7.55 7.85 -4.19
CA TYR A 89 -8.99 7.99 -3.97
C TYR A 89 -9.72 8.71 -5.12
N PHE A 90 -9.07 9.72 -5.73
CA PHE A 90 -9.72 10.57 -6.74
C PHE A 90 -9.25 10.29 -8.17
N LEU A 91 -8.02 9.77 -8.36
CA LEU A 91 -7.47 9.53 -9.70
C LEU A 91 -7.54 8.07 -10.13
N THR A 92 -7.77 7.15 -9.19
CA THR A 92 -7.92 5.73 -9.52
C THR A 92 -9.37 5.46 -9.90
N THR A 93 -9.57 5.10 -11.16
CA THR A 93 -10.88 4.64 -11.63
C THR A 93 -11.14 3.24 -11.06
N HIS A 94 -12.19 3.10 -10.27
CA HIS A 94 -12.63 1.81 -9.76
C HIS A 94 -13.58 1.19 -10.79
N PRO A 95 -13.22 0.08 -11.42
CA PRO A 95 -14.11 -0.55 -12.40
C PRO A 95 -15.30 -1.19 -11.69
N ASP A 96 -16.48 -1.06 -12.27
CA ASP A 96 -17.70 -1.73 -11.83
C ASP A 96 -17.66 -3.21 -12.18
N TYR A 97 -17.10 -3.52 -13.35
CA TYR A 97 -16.98 -4.88 -13.83
C TYR A 97 -15.54 -5.18 -14.23
N ASN A 98 -15.00 -6.26 -13.68
CA ASN A 98 -13.76 -6.85 -14.14
C ASN A 98 -14.06 -8.11 -14.93
N ILE A 99 -13.62 -8.14 -16.17
CA ILE A 99 -13.83 -9.26 -17.10
C ILE A 99 -12.45 -9.82 -17.46
N ALA A 100 -12.29 -11.11 -17.26
CA ALA A 100 -11.08 -11.83 -17.65
C ALA A 100 -11.22 -12.34 -19.09
N VAL A 101 -10.26 -12.08 -19.93
CA VAL A 101 -10.15 -12.64 -21.28
C VAL A 101 -8.98 -13.62 -21.29
N VAL A 102 -9.28 -14.89 -21.50
CA VAL A 102 -8.28 -15.96 -21.55
C VAL A 102 -8.18 -16.48 -22.98
N SER A 103 -7.06 -16.19 -23.62
CA SER A 103 -6.83 -16.55 -25.03
C SER A 103 -5.36 -16.84 -25.29
N PRO A 104 -5.01 -17.62 -26.32
CA PRO A 104 -3.62 -17.86 -26.72
C PRO A 104 -2.99 -16.62 -27.36
N TYR A 105 -3.79 -15.63 -27.75
CA TYR A 105 -3.37 -14.42 -28.43
C TYR A 105 -3.67 -13.19 -27.61
N TYR A 106 -2.80 -12.20 -27.69
CA TYR A 106 -3.05 -10.89 -27.10
C TYR A 106 -4.00 -10.10 -28.01
N LEU A 107 -5.12 -9.66 -27.46
CA LEU A 107 -6.05 -8.80 -28.20
C LEU A 107 -5.47 -7.40 -28.35
N PRO A 108 -5.64 -6.77 -29.51
CA PRO A 108 -5.22 -5.41 -29.72
C PRO A 108 -5.93 -4.43 -28.81
N GLU A 109 -5.23 -3.39 -28.44
CA GLU A 109 -5.76 -2.36 -27.56
C GLU A 109 -7.03 -1.68 -28.09
N ALA A 110 -7.10 -1.49 -29.40
CA ALA A 110 -8.29 -0.92 -30.05
C ALA A 110 -9.52 -1.83 -29.86
N THR A 111 -9.35 -3.14 -30.03
CA THR A 111 -10.43 -4.13 -29.82
C THR A 111 -10.84 -4.19 -28.35
N VAL A 112 -9.87 -4.18 -27.44
CA VAL A 112 -10.13 -4.16 -25.98
C VAL A 112 -10.93 -2.92 -25.62
N THR A 113 -10.52 -1.77 -26.09
CA THR A 113 -11.19 -0.50 -25.79
C THR A 113 -12.62 -0.47 -26.37
N ALA A 114 -12.79 -0.94 -27.61
CA ALA A 114 -14.11 -1.04 -28.23
C ALA A 114 -15.04 -1.98 -27.42
N LEU A 115 -14.53 -3.14 -27.03
CA LEU A 115 -15.27 -4.12 -26.22
C LEU A 115 -15.65 -3.56 -24.85
N GLN A 116 -14.72 -2.87 -24.17
CA GLN A 116 -14.98 -2.21 -22.88
C GLN A 116 -16.10 -1.18 -23.00
N GLN A 117 -16.02 -0.32 -24.04
CA GLN A 117 -17.02 0.74 -24.25
C GLN A 117 -18.42 0.17 -24.57
N GLN A 118 -18.47 -0.87 -25.39
CA GLN A 118 -19.75 -1.47 -25.74
C GLN A 118 -20.35 -2.27 -24.59
N LEU A 119 -19.54 -2.98 -23.82
CA LEU A 119 -20.01 -3.68 -22.62
C LEU A 119 -20.46 -2.70 -21.53
N ALA A 120 -19.80 -1.56 -21.40
CA ALA A 120 -20.22 -0.52 -20.46
C ALA A 120 -21.62 0.03 -20.75
N ALA A 121 -22.07 0.01 -22.01
CA ALA A 121 -23.42 0.43 -22.38
C ALA A 121 -24.52 -0.48 -21.83
N TYR A 122 -24.19 -1.70 -21.46
CA TYR A 122 -25.13 -2.68 -20.88
C TYR A 122 -24.96 -2.86 -19.36
N GLY A 123 -23.91 -2.29 -18.80
CA GLY A 123 -23.66 -2.34 -17.36
C GLY A 123 -24.45 -1.29 -16.57
N GLU A 124 -24.53 -1.50 -15.27
CA GLU A 124 -25.05 -0.53 -14.31
C GLU A 124 -23.91 -0.02 -13.44
N ASP A 125 -24.01 1.23 -12.98
CA ASP A 125 -23.08 1.82 -12.03
C ASP A 125 -23.23 1.14 -10.66
N CYS A 126 -22.30 0.27 -10.33
CA CYS A 126 -22.30 -0.49 -9.09
C CYS A 126 -21.59 0.22 -7.95
N ASN A 127 -20.69 1.15 -8.27
CA ASN A 127 -19.86 1.86 -7.28
C ASN A 127 -20.42 3.25 -6.91
N GLY A 128 -21.41 3.77 -7.67
CA GLY A 128 -22.10 5.04 -7.41
C GLY A 128 -21.28 6.28 -7.79
N ASP A 129 -20.28 6.13 -8.67
CA ASP A 129 -19.44 7.24 -9.13
C ASP A 129 -20.03 8.00 -10.34
N GLY A 130 -21.17 7.56 -10.84
CA GLY A 130 -21.90 8.13 -11.98
C GLY A 130 -21.34 7.74 -13.33
N LYS A 131 -20.44 6.73 -13.38
CA LYS A 131 -19.87 6.19 -14.61
C LYS A 131 -19.88 4.67 -14.55
N VAL A 132 -20.15 4.03 -15.68
CA VAL A 132 -19.99 2.58 -15.81
C VAL A 132 -18.65 2.29 -16.43
N VAL A 133 -17.77 1.63 -15.67
CA VAL A 133 -16.41 1.30 -16.10
C VAL A 133 -16.22 -0.20 -16.14
N VAL A 134 -15.98 -0.74 -17.32
CA VAL A 134 -15.65 -2.15 -17.55
C VAL A 134 -14.16 -2.26 -17.79
N LYS A 135 -13.48 -3.11 -17.02
CA LYS A 135 -12.06 -3.40 -17.18
C LYS A 135 -11.86 -4.81 -17.69
N LEU A 136 -11.14 -4.94 -18.80
CA LEU A 136 -10.74 -6.21 -19.37
C LEU A 136 -9.32 -6.56 -18.92
N ASN A 137 -9.18 -7.72 -18.27
CA ASN A 137 -7.90 -8.27 -17.86
C ASN A 137 -7.54 -9.39 -18.83
N GLN A 138 -6.43 -9.24 -19.56
CA GLN A 138 -6.00 -10.24 -20.54
C GLN A 138 -5.01 -11.22 -19.93
N TYR A 139 -5.28 -12.50 -20.13
CA TYR A 139 -4.44 -13.62 -19.72
C TYR A 139 -4.07 -14.41 -20.96
N THR A 140 -2.82 -14.25 -21.43
CA THR A 140 -2.33 -14.97 -22.60
C THR A 140 -1.83 -16.33 -22.15
N MET A 141 -2.52 -17.38 -22.58
CA MET A 141 -2.16 -18.76 -22.30
C MET A 141 -2.83 -19.71 -23.29
N ALA A 142 -2.12 -20.75 -23.64
CA ALA A 142 -2.62 -21.81 -24.52
C ALA A 142 -2.64 -23.13 -23.76
N PHE A 143 -3.82 -23.74 -23.66
CA PHE A 143 -3.97 -24.98 -22.88
C PHE A 143 -3.48 -26.22 -23.60
N ASN A 144 -3.49 -26.26 -24.95
CA ASN A 144 -3.27 -27.45 -25.73
C ASN A 144 -2.41 -27.20 -27.00
N SER A 145 -1.59 -26.17 -27.08
CA SER A 145 -0.76 -25.93 -28.27
C SER A 145 0.69 -26.38 -28.06
N GLU A 146 1.21 -27.17 -28.99
CA GLU A 146 2.63 -27.59 -28.99
C GLU A 146 3.58 -26.43 -29.25
N ASP A 147 3.09 -25.31 -29.80
CA ASP A 147 3.86 -24.09 -30.13
C ASP A 147 3.73 -22.99 -29.07
N SER A 148 3.25 -23.33 -27.86
CA SER A 148 3.11 -22.31 -26.82
C SER A 148 4.45 -21.90 -26.22
N ASP A 149 4.62 -20.61 -25.94
CA ASP A 149 5.75 -20.13 -25.16
C ASP A 149 5.53 -20.47 -23.69
N ALA A 150 6.25 -21.48 -23.20
CA ALA A 150 6.14 -21.97 -21.83
C ALA A 150 6.31 -20.86 -20.76
N TYR A 151 7.07 -19.81 -21.06
CA TYR A 151 7.24 -18.69 -20.15
C TYR A 151 5.99 -17.81 -20.09
N LEU A 152 5.37 -17.53 -21.24
CA LEU A 152 4.13 -16.75 -21.31
C LEU A 152 2.98 -17.51 -20.65
N ASP A 153 2.89 -18.81 -20.90
CA ASP A 153 1.86 -19.68 -20.29
C ASP A 153 2.00 -19.74 -18.77
N MET A 154 3.23 -19.87 -18.27
CA MET A 154 3.49 -19.85 -16.84
C MET A 154 3.11 -18.51 -16.20
N ALA A 155 3.45 -17.40 -16.85
CA ALA A 155 3.09 -16.05 -16.38
C ALA A 155 1.57 -15.84 -16.44
N GLY A 156 0.91 -16.27 -17.51
CA GLY A 156 -0.54 -16.22 -17.69
C GLY A 156 -1.26 -17.04 -16.62
N THR A 157 -0.83 -18.29 -16.39
CA THR A 157 -1.39 -19.17 -15.36
C THR A 157 -1.25 -18.58 -13.96
N THR A 158 -0.10 -18.02 -13.63
CA THR A 158 0.12 -17.41 -12.31
C THR A 158 -0.79 -16.21 -12.09
N LYS A 159 -0.92 -15.34 -13.09
CA LYS A 159 -1.83 -14.18 -13.02
C LYS A 159 -3.29 -14.61 -12.92
N LEU A 160 -3.71 -15.59 -13.75
CA LEU A 160 -5.06 -16.11 -13.73
C LEU A 160 -5.41 -16.76 -12.39
N SER A 161 -4.50 -17.57 -11.84
CA SER A 161 -4.69 -18.18 -10.52
C SER A 161 -4.86 -17.12 -9.42
N THR A 162 -4.12 -16.03 -9.50
CA THR A 162 -4.25 -14.91 -8.54
C THR A 162 -5.60 -14.21 -8.70
N ASP A 163 -6.06 -13.98 -9.93
CA ASP A 163 -7.36 -13.39 -10.23
C ASP A 163 -8.50 -14.27 -9.66
N ILE A 164 -8.47 -15.56 -9.94
CA ILE A 164 -9.47 -16.51 -9.43
C ILE A 164 -9.47 -16.54 -7.89
N GLN A 165 -8.29 -16.61 -7.26
CA GLN A 165 -8.18 -16.64 -5.79
C GLN A 165 -8.68 -15.35 -5.13
N SER A 166 -8.41 -14.20 -5.75
CA SER A 166 -8.85 -12.91 -5.25
C SER A 166 -10.28 -12.55 -5.66
N SER A 167 -10.91 -13.37 -6.51
CA SER A 167 -12.23 -13.09 -7.10
C SER A 167 -12.28 -11.71 -7.76
N LEU A 168 -11.18 -11.32 -8.41
CA LEU A 168 -11.06 -10.01 -9.05
C LEU A 168 -12.01 -9.92 -10.25
N SER A 169 -12.02 -10.93 -11.11
CA SER A 169 -12.90 -11.00 -12.28
C SER A 169 -14.08 -11.93 -12.01
N SER A 170 -15.29 -11.44 -12.28
CA SER A 170 -16.54 -12.20 -12.12
C SER A 170 -17.04 -12.85 -13.41
N ILE A 171 -16.58 -12.35 -14.56
CA ILE A 171 -16.97 -12.81 -15.88
C ILE A 171 -15.69 -13.19 -16.64
N PHE A 172 -15.75 -14.35 -17.32
CA PHE A 172 -14.64 -14.87 -18.10
C PHE A 172 -15.04 -15.03 -19.56
N ILE A 173 -14.22 -14.50 -20.46
CA ILE A 173 -14.32 -14.74 -21.91
C ILE A 173 -13.20 -15.72 -22.24
N LEU A 174 -13.59 -16.91 -22.67
CA LEU A 174 -12.68 -18.03 -22.85
C LEU A 174 -12.57 -18.39 -24.33
N TYR A 175 -11.36 -18.53 -24.84
CA TYR A 175 -11.09 -19.06 -26.16
C TYR A 175 -11.22 -20.59 -26.19
N ASP A 176 -10.65 -21.26 -25.19
CA ASP A 176 -10.75 -22.72 -24.98
C ASP A 176 -11.34 -23.02 -23.60
N PRO A 177 -12.67 -23.15 -23.51
CA PRO A 177 -13.35 -23.50 -22.26
C PRO A 177 -13.01 -24.89 -21.73
N ALA A 178 -12.71 -25.83 -22.64
CA ALA A 178 -12.37 -27.19 -22.26
C ALA A 178 -11.03 -27.25 -21.53
N GLY A 179 -10.00 -26.66 -22.12
CA GLY A 179 -8.67 -26.55 -21.51
C GLY A 179 -8.70 -25.74 -20.22
N PHE A 180 -9.50 -24.67 -20.19
CA PHE A 180 -9.70 -23.86 -18.97
C PHE A 180 -10.28 -24.69 -17.83
N GLN A 181 -11.36 -25.43 -18.08
CA GLN A 181 -12.00 -26.29 -17.05
C GLN A 181 -11.06 -27.39 -16.58
N GLN A 182 -10.36 -28.03 -17.50
CA GLN A 182 -9.40 -29.09 -17.17
C GLN A 182 -8.24 -28.57 -16.28
N THR A 183 -7.81 -27.34 -16.50
CA THR A 183 -6.68 -26.76 -15.79
C THR A 183 -7.09 -26.13 -14.46
N THR A 184 -8.22 -25.45 -14.43
CA THR A 184 -8.63 -24.64 -13.25
C THR A 184 -9.73 -25.31 -12.43
N GLY A 185 -10.61 -26.12 -13.06
CA GLY A 185 -11.77 -26.72 -12.39
C GLY A 185 -12.77 -25.72 -11.82
N THR A 186 -12.74 -24.45 -12.29
CA THR A 186 -13.48 -23.35 -11.65
C THR A 186 -14.81 -23.03 -12.32
N LEU A 187 -15.10 -23.58 -13.50
CA LEU A 187 -16.38 -23.36 -14.15
C LEU A 187 -17.52 -23.99 -13.36
N ARG A 188 -18.67 -23.34 -13.42
CA ARG A 188 -19.93 -23.80 -12.81
C ARG A 188 -20.98 -23.94 -13.88
N TYR A 189 -21.94 -24.85 -13.64
CA TYR A 189 -23.11 -24.91 -14.49
C TYR A 189 -23.88 -23.61 -14.47
N LEU A 190 -24.54 -23.29 -15.60
CA LEU A 190 -25.29 -22.04 -15.76
C LEU A 190 -26.48 -21.93 -14.79
N ASP A 191 -26.92 -23.01 -14.21
CA ASP A 191 -27.94 -23.09 -13.15
C ASP A 191 -27.36 -22.88 -11.74
N GLY A 192 -26.05 -22.68 -11.61
CA GLY A 192 -25.33 -22.43 -10.36
C GLY A 192 -24.85 -23.69 -9.64
N HIS A 193 -25.13 -24.87 -10.13
CA HIS A 193 -24.60 -26.10 -9.55
C HIS A 193 -23.09 -26.23 -9.75
N LEU A 194 -22.44 -26.91 -8.80
CA LEU A 194 -21.04 -27.30 -8.94
C LEU A 194 -20.92 -28.62 -9.70
N PRO A 195 -19.89 -28.78 -10.55
CA PRO A 195 -19.59 -30.05 -11.15
C PRO A 195 -19.30 -31.10 -10.06
N LYS A 196 -19.74 -32.35 -10.27
CA LYS A 196 -19.59 -33.43 -9.28
C LYS A 196 -18.14 -33.90 -9.16
N SER A 197 -17.33 -33.69 -10.19
CA SER A 197 -15.91 -33.97 -10.19
C SER A 197 -15.17 -32.95 -11.06
N ASP A 198 -13.88 -32.70 -10.76
CA ASP A 198 -13.04 -31.80 -11.55
C ASP A 198 -12.82 -32.33 -13.00
N ALA A 199 -13.12 -33.60 -13.23
CA ALA A 199 -13.01 -34.26 -14.50
C ALA A 199 -14.33 -34.25 -15.30
N ASP A 200 -15.38 -33.59 -14.83
CA ASP A 200 -16.62 -33.47 -15.60
C ASP A 200 -16.33 -32.72 -16.90
N SER A 201 -16.50 -33.44 -18.00
CA SER A 201 -16.22 -32.95 -19.36
C SER A 201 -17.35 -32.13 -19.95
N ASP A 202 -18.40 -31.87 -19.18
CA ASP A 202 -19.64 -31.21 -19.61
C ASP A 202 -19.52 -29.68 -19.67
N TRP A 203 -18.32 -29.17 -19.93
CA TRP A 203 -18.03 -27.73 -19.95
C TRP A 203 -19.01 -26.93 -20.85
N TRP A 204 -19.57 -27.55 -21.91
CA TRP A 204 -20.52 -26.88 -22.80
C TRP A 204 -21.85 -26.47 -22.13
N ASN A 205 -22.15 -27.04 -20.97
CA ASN A 205 -23.29 -26.67 -20.13
C ASN A 205 -22.89 -25.57 -19.08
N MET A 206 -21.63 -25.18 -19.05
CA MET A 206 -21.08 -24.22 -18.10
C MET A 206 -20.79 -22.87 -18.75
N VAL A 207 -20.91 -22.76 -20.07
CA VAL A 207 -20.55 -21.55 -20.83
C VAL A 207 -21.65 -21.22 -21.85
N TYR A 208 -21.79 -19.90 -22.10
CA TYR A 208 -22.56 -19.41 -23.23
C TYR A 208 -21.64 -19.22 -24.43
N ARG A 209 -22.09 -19.64 -25.60
CA ARG A 209 -21.33 -19.39 -26.83
C ARG A 209 -21.53 -17.93 -27.25
N TRP A 210 -20.48 -17.32 -27.71
CA TRP A 210 -20.51 -15.96 -28.23
C TRP A 210 -21.53 -15.79 -29.36
N THR A 211 -21.58 -16.78 -30.26
CA THR A 211 -22.48 -16.82 -31.41
C THR A 211 -23.97 -16.92 -31.06
N ASP A 212 -24.28 -17.43 -29.87
CA ASP A 212 -25.67 -17.62 -29.41
C ASP A 212 -26.21 -16.34 -28.70
N CYS A 213 -25.33 -15.35 -28.51
CA CYS A 213 -25.69 -14.09 -27.88
C CYS A 213 -25.80 -12.98 -28.95
N PRO A 214 -27.01 -12.57 -29.39
CA PRO A 214 -27.19 -11.57 -30.42
C PRO A 214 -26.56 -10.19 -30.08
N VAL A 215 -26.52 -9.85 -28.80
CA VAL A 215 -25.90 -8.64 -28.31
C VAL A 215 -24.39 -8.66 -28.57
N LEU A 216 -23.73 -9.77 -28.26
CA LEU A 216 -22.29 -9.92 -28.41
C LEU A 216 -21.89 -9.98 -29.89
N THR A 217 -22.67 -10.71 -30.71
CA THR A 217 -22.43 -10.81 -32.18
C THR A 217 -22.68 -9.52 -32.93
N GLY A 218 -23.54 -8.64 -32.40
CA GLY A 218 -23.80 -7.31 -32.95
C GLY A 218 -22.78 -6.23 -32.59
N MET A 219 -21.79 -6.55 -31.77
CA MET A 219 -20.75 -5.59 -31.36
C MET A 219 -19.75 -5.33 -32.47
N GLU A 220 -19.51 -4.05 -32.76
CA GLU A 220 -18.47 -3.60 -33.68
C GLU A 220 -17.11 -3.57 -32.99
N LEU A 221 -16.38 -4.67 -33.07
CA LEU A 221 -15.07 -4.83 -32.41
C LEU A 221 -13.88 -4.39 -33.27
N GLY A 222 -14.17 -3.83 -34.45
CA GLY A 222 -13.17 -3.47 -35.43
C GLY A 222 -12.81 -4.63 -36.36
N SER A 223 -12.24 -4.32 -37.51
CA SER A 223 -11.71 -5.31 -38.45
C SER A 223 -10.20 -5.36 -38.34
N TYR A 224 -9.66 -6.57 -38.18
CA TYR A 224 -8.23 -6.83 -38.34
C TYR A 224 -7.92 -6.95 -39.85
N THR A 225 -7.14 -6.05 -40.37
CA THR A 225 -6.48 -6.19 -41.67
C THR A 225 -4.99 -6.33 -41.45
#